data_2cf990bf2ed1f33a09db72825d9e2541
#
_entry.id   2cf990bf2ed1f33a09db72825d9e2541
#
_cell.length_a   1.000
_cell.length_b   1.000
_cell.length_c   1.000
_cell.angle_alpha   90.00
_cell.angle_beta   90.00
_cell.angle_gamma   90.00
#
_symmetry.space_group_name_H-M   'P 1'
#
loop_
_entity.id
_entity.type
_entity.pdbx_description
1 polymer ?
#
loop_
_entity_poly.entity_id
_entity_poly.type
_entity_poly.pdbx_seq_one_letter_code
_entity_poly.pdbx_strand_id
1 'polypeptide(L)'
;MPITIESVQIGKVLTEGNPASRDPAEHQWTTGFYKSPVACVVDMGRLGIDGDFVADAHHHGGPDKAVLCYAAGHYQDWNEELPDLKMGPGAFGENLTICGVDEKSVCIGDQFQIGPCRIEVSQPRQPCWKIARRWGLSTLTKRVAQTGRTGWYIRVQEPGQIQAGQEMSLLERPHPDWSIAKAND
;
A
#
# COMPACT_ATOMS: atom_id res chain seq x y z
N MET A 1 11.98 -7.40 16.10
CA MET A 1 10.61 -7.96 16.06
C MET A 1 10.46 -8.72 14.76
N PRO A 2 9.67 -9.81 14.70
CA PRO A 2 9.40 -10.49 13.45
C PRO A 2 8.65 -9.53 12.49
N ILE A 3 8.87 -9.71 11.19
CA ILE A 3 8.11 -9.00 10.17
C ILE A 3 6.81 -9.78 9.97
N THR A 4 5.67 -9.12 10.10
CA THR A 4 4.36 -9.80 10.01
C THR A 4 3.35 -8.97 9.22
N ILE A 5 2.42 -9.64 8.55
CA ILE A 5 1.24 -9.01 7.96
C ILE A 5 0.26 -8.71 9.09
N GLU A 6 0.09 -7.43 9.45
CA GLU A 6 -0.93 -7.03 10.42
C GLU A 6 -2.34 -7.16 9.84
N SER A 7 -2.51 -6.77 8.59
CA SER A 7 -3.82 -6.77 7.94
C SER A 7 -3.69 -6.90 6.42
N VAL A 8 -4.63 -7.62 5.81
CA VAL A 8 -4.80 -7.72 4.36
C VAL A 8 -6.06 -6.97 3.98
N GLN A 9 -5.99 -6.09 2.97
CA GLN A 9 -7.09 -5.25 2.52
C GLN A 9 -7.37 -5.44 1.04
N ILE A 10 -8.65 -5.50 0.71
CA ILE A 10 -9.15 -5.51 -0.67
C ILE A 10 -10.21 -4.42 -0.87
N GLY A 11 -10.40 -3.98 -2.08
CA GLY A 11 -11.37 -2.94 -2.42
C GLY A 11 -11.97 -3.09 -3.80
N LYS A 12 -13.20 -2.58 -3.96
CA LYS A 12 -13.88 -2.49 -5.25
C LYS A 12 -13.63 -1.12 -5.87
N VAL A 13 -13.78 -1.06 -7.19
CA VAL A 13 -13.83 0.23 -7.89
C VAL A 13 -15.13 0.95 -7.56
N LEU A 14 -15.02 2.16 -7.05
CA LEU A 14 -16.12 3.04 -6.71
C LEU A 14 -16.06 4.32 -7.54
N THR A 15 -17.21 4.92 -7.79
CA THR A 15 -17.33 6.26 -8.38
C THR A 15 -17.99 7.16 -7.35
N GLU A 16 -17.30 8.22 -6.97
CA GLU A 16 -17.70 9.16 -5.93
C GLU A 16 -17.61 10.60 -6.42
N GLY A 17 -18.20 11.53 -5.68
CA GLY A 17 -18.24 12.95 -5.98
C GLY A 17 -19.47 13.36 -6.81
N ASN A 18 -19.53 14.64 -7.13
CA ASN A 18 -20.67 15.24 -7.84
C ASN A 18 -20.30 15.50 -9.31
N PRO A 19 -20.93 14.84 -10.30
CA PRO A 19 -20.63 15.05 -11.71
C PRO A 19 -20.95 16.47 -12.19
N ALA A 20 -21.84 17.19 -11.50
CA ALA A 20 -22.20 18.57 -11.82
C ALA A 20 -21.28 19.62 -11.18
N SER A 21 -20.43 19.23 -10.22
CA SER A 21 -19.53 20.17 -9.56
C SER A 21 -18.40 20.59 -10.51
N ARG A 22 -18.10 21.90 -10.54
CA ARG A 22 -16.93 22.46 -11.22
C ARG A 22 -15.71 22.54 -10.33
N ASP A 23 -15.88 22.30 -9.02
CA ASP A 23 -14.77 22.24 -8.07
C ASP A 23 -14.05 20.88 -8.23
N PRO A 24 -12.75 20.88 -8.60
CA PRO A 24 -11.96 19.63 -8.69
C PRO A 24 -11.96 18.81 -7.40
N ALA A 25 -12.16 19.46 -6.25
CA ALA A 25 -12.25 18.79 -4.96
C ALA A 25 -13.56 18.02 -4.75
N GLU A 26 -14.60 18.33 -5.47
CA GLU A 26 -15.92 17.71 -5.37
C GLU A 26 -16.31 16.92 -6.63
N HIS A 27 -15.69 17.22 -7.78
CA HIS A 27 -16.02 16.61 -9.06
C HIS A 27 -15.94 15.07 -8.99
N GLN A 28 -16.74 14.40 -9.79
CA GLN A 28 -16.78 12.94 -9.85
C GLN A 28 -15.44 12.32 -10.19
N TRP A 29 -15.08 11.22 -9.50
CA TRP A 29 -13.86 10.46 -9.72
C TRP A 29 -14.08 8.97 -9.48
N THR A 30 -13.31 8.14 -10.19
CA THR A 30 -13.35 6.68 -10.05
C THR A 30 -12.09 6.19 -9.36
N THR A 31 -12.25 5.28 -8.39
CA THR A 31 -11.15 4.87 -7.53
C THR A 31 -11.30 3.45 -6.99
N GLY A 32 -10.19 2.71 -6.86
CA GLY A 32 -10.06 1.50 -6.06
C GLY A 32 -9.33 1.76 -4.74
N PHE A 33 -9.25 3.02 -4.29
CA PHE A 33 -8.47 3.42 -3.13
C PHE A 33 -9.09 2.98 -1.79
N TYR A 34 -10.41 2.83 -1.73
CA TYR A 34 -11.12 2.43 -0.52
C TYR A 34 -11.01 0.92 -0.34
N LYS A 35 -10.08 0.51 0.51
CA LYS A 35 -9.84 -0.90 0.84
C LYS A 35 -10.25 -1.18 2.28
N SER A 36 -10.76 -2.38 2.52
CA SER A 36 -11.22 -2.84 3.83
C SER A 36 -10.50 -4.13 4.22
N PRO A 37 -10.18 -4.31 5.51
CA PRO A 37 -9.59 -5.55 5.99
C PRO A 37 -10.46 -6.77 5.70
N VAL A 38 -9.80 -7.88 5.37
CA VAL A 38 -10.43 -9.20 5.24
C VAL A 38 -9.87 -10.16 6.29
N ALA A 39 -10.77 -10.92 6.92
CA ALA A 39 -10.41 -11.88 7.96
C ALA A 39 -10.12 -13.29 7.43
N CYS A 40 -10.40 -13.54 6.16
CA CYS A 40 -10.20 -14.84 5.54
C CYS A 40 -8.86 -14.92 4.80
N VAL A 41 -8.46 -16.14 4.49
CA VAL A 41 -7.38 -16.43 3.54
C VAL A 41 -7.80 -15.92 2.16
N VAL A 42 -6.87 -15.28 1.46
CA VAL A 42 -7.07 -14.79 0.09
C VAL A 42 -5.95 -15.28 -0.83
N ASP A 43 -6.26 -15.42 -2.11
CA ASP A 43 -5.27 -15.76 -3.12
C ASP A 43 -4.53 -14.50 -3.59
N MET A 44 -3.20 -14.56 -3.56
CA MET A 44 -2.31 -13.52 -4.08
C MET A 44 -1.68 -14.02 -5.38
N GLY A 45 -2.12 -13.44 -6.49
CA GLY A 45 -1.64 -13.74 -7.83
C GLY A 45 -0.60 -12.73 -8.32
N ARG A 46 -0.04 -12.98 -9.52
CA ARG A 46 0.99 -12.13 -10.13
C ARG A 46 0.55 -10.69 -10.43
N LEU A 47 -0.74 -10.42 -10.47
CA LEU A 47 -1.32 -9.11 -10.77
C LEU A 47 -2.04 -8.47 -9.58
N GLY A 48 -2.00 -9.10 -8.40
CA GLY A 48 -2.64 -8.58 -7.19
C GLY A 48 -3.34 -9.64 -6.37
N ILE A 49 -4.17 -9.19 -5.45
CA ILE A 49 -4.95 -10.04 -4.53
C ILE A 49 -6.35 -10.24 -5.11
N ASP A 50 -6.85 -11.47 -5.07
CA ASP A 50 -8.20 -11.79 -5.52
C ASP A 50 -9.25 -10.99 -4.74
N GLY A 51 -10.19 -10.41 -5.47
CA GLY A 51 -11.20 -9.52 -4.92
C GLY A 51 -10.78 -8.06 -4.75
N ASP A 52 -9.51 -7.73 -5.04
CA ASP A 52 -9.05 -6.35 -5.12
C ASP A 52 -9.08 -5.83 -6.55
N PHE A 53 -9.53 -4.59 -6.73
CA PHE A 53 -9.71 -3.99 -8.05
C PHE A 53 -9.03 -2.63 -8.15
N VAL A 54 -8.29 -2.44 -9.25
CA VAL A 54 -7.60 -1.19 -9.58
C VAL A 54 -8.41 -0.41 -10.61
N ALA A 55 -8.75 0.84 -10.29
CA ALA A 55 -9.54 1.70 -11.20
C ALA A 55 -8.72 2.23 -12.40
N ASP A 56 -7.41 2.30 -12.25
CA ASP A 56 -6.47 2.81 -13.26
C ASP A 56 -5.28 1.84 -13.34
N ALA A 57 -5.44 0.79 -14.12
CA ALA A 57 -4.43 -0.24 -14.28
C ALA A 57 -3.15 0.25 -14.99
N HIS A 58 -3.22 1.34 -15.75
CA HIS A 58 -2.06 1.90 -16.44
C HIS A 58 -1.07 2.55 -15.45
N HIS A 59 -1.57 3.28 -14.44
CA HIS A 59 -0.72 3.98 -13.49
C HIS A 59 -0.51 3.20 -12.18
N HIS A 60 -1.48 2.38 -11.77
CA HIS A 60 -1.52 1.73 -10.45
C HIS A 60 -1.61 0.21 -10.49
N GLY A 61 -1.44 -0.41 -11.63
CA GLY A 61 -1.51 -1.86 -11.83
C GLY A 61 -0.29 -2.44 -12.52
N GLY A 62 -0.37 -3.72 -12.87
CA GLY A 62 0.69 -4.48 -13.53
C GLY A 62 1.57 -5.26 -12.57
N PRO A 63 2.45 -6.14 -13.09
CA PRO A 63 3.21 -7.06 -12.26
C PRO A 63 4.17 -6.37 -11.28
N ASP A 64 4.67 -5.18 -11.62
CA ASP A 64 5.59 -4.40 -10.78
C ASP A 64 4.87 -3.59 -9.69
N LYS A 65 3.55 -3.52 -9.76
CA LYS A 65 2.66 -2.85 -8.80
C LYS A 65 1.53 -3.79 -8.38
N ALA A 66 1.82 -5.09 -8.30
CA ALA A 66 0.82 -6.10 -8.01
C ALA A 66 0.14 -5.88 -6.65
N VAL A 67 0.93 -5.54 -5.63
CA VAL A 67 0.44 -5.34 -4.27
C VAL A 67 1.14 -4.13 -3.64
N LEU A 68 0.37 -3.26 -3.02
CA LEU A 68 0.89 -2.12 -2.25
C LEU A 68 1.01 -2.50 -0.79
N CYS A 69 2.21 -2.30 -0.23
CA CYS A 69 2.54 -2.48 1.18
C CYS A 69 2.67 -1.13 1.89
N TYR A 70 2.31 -1.09 3.18
CA TYR A 70 2.46 0.08 4.02
C TYR A 70 2.88 -0.31 5.44
N ALA A 71 3.78 0.47 6.05
CA ALA A 71 4.28 0.19 7.40
C ALA A 71 3.23 0.53 8.47
N ALA A 72 2.88 -0.44 9.30
CA ALA A 72 1.88 -0.28 10.37
C ALA A 72 2.24 0.82 11.37
N GLY A 73 3.53 0.97 11.69
CA GLY A 73 4.02 1.98 12.62
C GLY A 73 3.68 3.42 12.25
N HIS A 74 3.50 3.71 10.95
CA HIS A 74 3.13 5.06 10.49
C HIS A 74 1.74 5.50 10.94
N TYR A 75 0.84 4.58 11.25
CA TYR A 75 -0.50 4.95 11.70
C TYR A 75 -0.51 5.63 13.06
N GLN A 76 0.40 5.24 13.96
CA GLN A 76 0.57 5.94 15.22
C GLN A 76 0.95 7.41 14.98
N ASP A 77 2.00 7.64 14.17
CA ASP A 77 2.47 8.99 13.85
C ASP A 77 1.39 9.83 13.18
N TRP A 78 0.66 9.26 12.19
CA TRP A 78 -0.41 9.97 11.52
C TRP A 78 -1.56 10.34 12.46
N ASN A 79 -1.94 9.46 13.38
CA ASN A 79 -3.01 9.73 14.34
C ASN A 79 -2.59 10.73 15.42
N GLU A 80 -1.31 10.81 15.76
CA GLU A 80 -0.77 11.88 16.61
C GLU A 80 -0.78 13.23 15.89
N GLU A 81 -0.39 13.25 14.60
CA GLU A 81 -0.36 14.47 13.78
C GLU A 81 -1.75 14.93 13.31
N LEU A 82 -2.67 14.02 13.09
CA LEU A 82 -4.01 14.22 12.50
C LEU A 82 -5.07 13.42 13.25
N PRO A 83 -5.31 13.70 14.54
CA PRO A 83 -6.13 12.86 15.42
C PRO A 83 -7.60 12.72 14.95
N ASP A 84 -8.11 13.70 14.24
CA ASP A 84 -9.49 13.70 13.73
C ASP A 84 -9.72 12.69 12.60
N LEU A 85 -8.66 12.28 11.89
CA LEU A 85 -8.78 11.38 10.73
C LEU A 85 -8.86 9.91 11.11
N LYS A 86 -8.36 9.50 12.30
CA LYS A 86 -8.40 8.12 12.83
C LYS A 86 -7.96 7.09 11.78
N MET A 87 -6.76 7.27 11.24
CA MET A 87 -6.20 6.43 10.19
C MET A 87 -5.84 5.03 10.72
N GLY A 88 -6.03 4.03 9.88
CA GLY A 88 -5.69 2.62 10.16
C GLY A 88 -5.52 1.83 8.86
N PRO A 89 -5.39 0.49 8.93
CA PRO A 89 -5.16 -0.35 7.76
C PRO A 89 -6.10 -0.04 6.59
N GLY A 90 -5.53 0.15 5.39
CA GLY A 90 -6.26 0.58 4.18
C GLY A 90 -6.36 2.10 4.00
N ALA A 91 -5.90 2.91 4.96
CA ALA A 91 -6.01 4.37 4.94
C ALA A 91 -5.31 5.03 3.75
N PHE A 92 -4.23 4.44 3.27
CA PHE A 92 -3.45 4.90 2.12
C PHE A 92 -3.70 4.07 0.85
N GLY A 93 -4.73 3.21 0.85
CA GLY A 93 -5.10 2.35 -0.28
C GLY A 93 -4.18 1.15 -0.45
N GLU A 94 -3.40 0.81 0.57
CA GLU A 94 -2.55 -0.36 0.58
C GLU A 94 -3.34 -1.67 0.68
N ASN A 95 -2.74 -2.74 0.18
CA ASN A 95 -3.25 -4.10 0.29
C ASN A 95 -2.72 -4.84 1.51
N LEU A 96 -1.46 -4.57 1.89
CA LEU A 96 -0.83 -5.17 3.05
C LEU A 96 -0.35 -4.09 4.01
N THR A 97 -0.84 -4.16 5.26
CA THR A 97 -0.25 -3.41 6.37
C THR A 97 0.74 -4.31 7.07
N ILE A 98 2.00 -3.87 7.21
CA ILE A 98 3.12 -4.70 7.64
C ILE A 98 3.74 -4.14 8.91
N CYS A 99 3.91 -5.00 9.92
CA CYS A 99 4.65 -4.72 11.15
C CYS A 99 6.12 -5.09 11.01
N GLY A 100 6.99 -4.40 11.76
CA GLY A 100 8.40 -4.74 11.93
C GLY A 100 9.34 -4.19 10.87
N VAL A 101 8.83 -3.50 9.86
CA VAL A 101 9.62 -2.83 8.80
C VAL A 101 8.99 -1.50 8.39
N ASP A 102 9.81 -0.66 7.77
CA ASP A 102 9.43 0.61 7.16
C ASP A 102 10.28 0.88 5.89
N GLU A 103 10.10 2.02 5.27
CA GLU A 103 10.82 2.44 4.05
C GLU A 103 12.34 2.56 4.25
N LYS A 104 12.82 2.71 5.49
CA LYS A 104 14.27 2.80 5.78
C LYS A 104 14.91 1.42 5.87
N SER A 105 14.12 0.40 6.22
CA SER A 105 14.58 -0.96 6.48
C SER A 105 14.34 -1.93 5.32
N VAL A 106 13.40 -1.63 4.41
CA VAL A 106 13.12 -2.41 3.20
C VAL A 106 13.91 -1.86 2.02
N CYS A 107 14.54 -2.75 1.23
CA CYS A 107 15.37 -2.38 0.08
C CYS A 107 14.74 -2.84 -1.24
N ILE A 108 15.05 -2.13 -2.32
CA ILE A 108 14.71 -2.55 -3.69
C ILE A 108 15.30 -3.93 -3.96
N GLY A 109 14.49 -4.82 -4.52
CA GLY A 109 14.88 -6.20 -4.84
C GLY A 109 14.87 -7.15 -3.63
N ASP A 110 14.55 -6.68 -2.41
CA ASP A 110 14.36 -7.59 -1.27
C ASP A 110 13.34 -8.66 -1.61
N GLN A 111 13.69 -9.91 -1.38
CA GLN A 111 12.80 -11.05 -1.59
C GLN A 111 12.35 -11.60 -0.25
N PHE A 112 11.04 -11.80 -0.12
CA PHE A 112 10.43 -12.34 1.09
C PHE A 112 9.61 -13.58 0.78
N GLN A 113 9.57 -14.50 1.76
CA GLN A 113 8.64 -15.63 1.81
C GLN A 113 7.47 -15.29 2.72
N ILE A 114 6.25 -15.53 2.26
CA ILE A 114 5.01 -15.39 3.02
C ILE A 114 4.21 -16.68 2.80
N GLY A 115 4.27 -17.63 3.74
CA GLY A 115 3.67 -18.95 3.51
C GLY A 115 4.17 -19.57 2.19
N PRO A 116 3.29 -19.92 1.23
CA PRO A 116 3.69 -20.44 -0.08
C PRO A 116 4.13 -19.35 -1.08
N CYS A 117 3.86 -18.07 -0.78
CA CYS A 117 4.14 -16.97 -1.70
C CYS A 117 5.57 -16.48 -1.63
N ARG A 118 6.20 -16.22 -2.78
CA ARG A 118 7.46 -15.49 -2.88
C ARG A 118 7.22 -14.15 -3.54
N ILE A 119 7.68 -13.09 -2.91
CA ILE A 119 7.51 -11.71 -3.35
C ILE A 119 8.84 -10.99 -3.46
N GLU A 120 8.88 -9.93 -4.27
CA GLU A 120 10.05 -9.06 -4.44
C GLU A 120 9.63 -7.60 -4.36
N VAL A 121 10.36 -6.80 -3.59
CA VAL A 121 10.17 -5.35 -3.52
C VAL A 121 10.57 -4.70 -4.84
N SER A 122 9.62 -4.05 -5.51
CA SER A 122 9.80 -3.53 -6.86
C SER A 122 10.17 -2.05 -6.91
N GLN A 123 9.45 -1.22 -6.18
CA GLN A 123 9.60 0.24 -6.25
C GLN A 123 8.92 0.95 -5.08
N PRO A 124 9.37 2.18 -4.72
CA PRO A 124 8.61 3.04 -3.81
C PRO A 124 7.26 3.42 -4.43
N ARG A 125 6.27 3.62 -3.57
CA ARG A 125 5.00 4.17 -4.02
C ARG A 125 5.11 5.67 -4.19
N GLN A 126 4.74 6.18 -5.37
CA GLN A 126 4.59 7.62 -5.59
C GLN A 126 3.22 8.10 -5.09
N PRO A 127 3.16 9.01 -4.11
CA PRO A 127 1.89 9.54 -3.60
C PRO A 127 1.09 10.24 -4.70
N CYS A 128 -0.19 9.92 -4.81
CA CYS A 128 -1.07 10.55 -5.80
C CYS A 128 -2.16 11.40 -5.12
N TRP A 129 -2.79 12.27 -5.88
CA TRP A 129 -3.86 13.19 -5.43
C TRP A 129 -5.04 12.49 -4.73
N LYS A 130 -5.26 11.20 -4.98
CA LYS A 130 -6.33 10.41 -4.37
C LYS A 130 -6.23 10.33 -2.85
N ILE A 131 -5.01 10.43 -2.29
CA ILE A 131 -4.78 10.49 -0.84
C ILE A 131 -5.46 11.74 -0.24
N ALA A 132 -5.16 12.90 -0.79
CA ALA A 132 -5.75 14.16 -0.35
C ALA A 132 -7.28 14.16 -0.52
N ARG A 133 -7.74 13.60 -1.64
CA ARG A 133 -9.16 13.51 -1.96
C ARG A 133 -9.94 12.64 -0.98
N ARG A 134 -9.44 11.44 -0.66
CA ARG A 134 -10.06 10.53 0.30
C ARG A 134 -10.28 11.17 1.66
N TRP A 135 -9.28 11.90 2.14
CA TRP A 135 -9.26 12.44 3.48
C TRP A 135 -9.75 13.90 3.59
N GLY A 136 -10.13 14.52 2.46
CA GLY A 136 -10.56 15.91 2.44
C GLY A 136 -9.47 16.89 2.88
N LEU A 137 -8.20 16.49 2.84
CA LEU A 137 -7.05 17.28 3.28
C LEU A 137 -6.09 17.51 2.11
N SER A 138 -6.18 18.68 1.47
CA SER A 138 -5.44 19.02 0.25
C SER A 138 -3.92 18.92 0.39
N THR A 139 -3.39 19.11 1.59
CA THR A 139 -1.96 19.05 1.87
C THR A 139 -1.43 17.64 2.11
N LEU A 140 -2.30 16.63 2.29
CA LEU A 140 -1.89 15.30 2.77
C LEU A 140 -0.98 14.57 1.78
N THR A 141 -1.26 14.65 0.47
CA THR A 141 -0.37 14.04 -0.55
C THR A 141 1.04 14.58 -0.46
N LYS A 142 1.20 15.91 -0.29
CA LYS A 142 2.51 16.54 -0.12
C LYS A 142 3.18 16.12 1.20
N ARG A 143 2.42 16.02 2.29
CA ARG A 143 2.95 15.54 3.58
C ARG A 143 3.46 14.11 3.49
N VAL A 144 2.73 13.20 2.83
CA VAL A 144 3.18 11.82 2.60
C VAL A 144 4.51 11.80 1.85
N ALA A 145 4.65 12.59 0.77
CA ALA A 145 5.91 12.70 0.04
C ALA A 145 7.05 13.26 0.91
N GLN A 146 6.79 14.33 1.67
CA GLN A 146 7.82 14.99 2.50
C GLN A 146 8.29 14.13 3.70
N THR A 147 7.40 13.31 4.27
CA THR A 147 7.75 12.43 5.39
C THR A 147 8.42 11.13 4.95
N GLY A 148 8.33 10.80 3.67
CA GLY A 148 8.79 9.52 3.12
C GLY A 148 7.93 8.30 3.55
N ARG A 149 6.81 8.51 4.25
CA ARG A 149 5.86 7.46 4.65
C ARG A 149 4.98 7.08 3.47
N THR A 150 5.58 6.57 2.42
CA THR A 150 4.93 6.37 1.11
C THR A 150 4.34 4.97 0.94
N GLY A 151 4.95 3.96 1.59
CA GLY A 151 4.78 2.57 1.26
C GLY A 151 5.59 2.17 0.03
N TRP A 152 5.49 0.92 -0.35
CA TRP A 152 6.20 0.33 -1.49
C TRP A 152 5.35 -0.70 -2.20
N TYR A 153 5.65 -0.93 -3.48
CA TYR A 153 5.06 -2.01 -4.26
C TYR A 153 5.91 -3.26 -4.25
N ILE A 154 5.25 -4.39 -4.45
CA ILE A 154 5.89 -5.70 -4.62
C ILE A 154 5.41 -6.39 -5.89
N ARG A 155 6.30 -7.22 -6.46
CA ARG A 155 6.00 -8.25 -7.46
C ARG A 155 5.70 -9.55 -6.75
N VAL A 156 4.80 -10.34 -7.30
CA VAL A 156 4.54 -11.70 -6.84
C VAL A 156 5.26 -12.67 -7.78
N GLN A 157 6.34 -13.26 -7.31
CA GLN A 157 7.14 -14.23 -8.07
C GLN A 157 6.47 -15.61 -8.06
N GLU A 158 6.07 -16.06 -6.87
CA GLU A 158 5.35 -17.32 -6.65
C GLU A 158 4.00 -17.00 -5.99
N PRO A 159 2.89 -17.19 -6.75
CA PRO A 159 1.54 -17.00 -6.22
C PRO A 159 1.18 -18.01 -5.13
N GLY A 160 0.22 -17.64 -4.28
CA GLY A 160 -0.29 -18.52 -3.24
C GLY A 160 -1.26 -17.80 -2.31
N GLN A 161 -1.56 -18.43 -1.19
CA GLN A 161 -2.52 -17.93 -0.22
C GLN A 161 -1.85 -17.17 0.91
N ILE A 162 -2.45 -16.03 1.26
CA ILE A 162 -2.01 -15.19 2.37
C ILE A 162 -3.17 -14.83 3.31
N GLN A 163 -2.81 -14.47 4.54
CA GLN A 163 -3.75 -13.94 5.53
C GLN A 163 -3.03 -13.05 6.54
N ALA A 164 -3.79 -12.27 7.28
CA ALA A 164 -3.29 -11.52 8.43
C ALA A 164 -2.67 -12.44 9.48
N GLY A 165 -1.64 -11.97 10.17
CA GLY A 165 -0.88 -12.71 11.16
C GLY A 165 0.28 -13.56 10.62
N GLN A 166 0.41 -13.73 9.31
CA GLN A 166 1.53 -14.48 8.73
C GLN A 166 2.84 -13.71 8.86
N GLU A 167 3.91 -14.47 9.12
CA GLU A 167 5.28 -13.98 9.13
C GLU A 167 5.82 -13.82 7.70
N MET A 168 6.63 -12.78 7.51
CA MET A 168 7.39 -12.52 6.29
C MET A 168 8.87 -12.75 6.61
N SER A 169 9.49 -13.72 5.94
CA SER A 169 10.91 -14.03 6.12
C SER A 169 11.72 -13.47 4.96
N LEU A 170 12.72 -12.63 5.25
CA LEU A 170 13.64 -12.11 4.24
C LEU A 170 14.52 -13.28 3.74
N LEU A 171 14.49 -13.53 2.44
CA LEU A 171 15.28 -14.56 1.76
C LEU A 171 16.58 -13.99 1.18
N GLU A 172 16.48 -12.89 0.47
CA GLU A 172 17.59 -12.27 -0.25
C GLU A 172 17.49 -10.74 -0.18
N ARG A 173 18.65 -10.07 -0.13
CA ARG A 173 18.79 -8.60 -0.22
C ARG A 173 19.89 -8.26 -1.22
N PRO A 174 19.57 -8.17 -2.53
CA PRO A 174 20.58 -7.93 -3.55
C PRO A 174 21.14 -6.50 -3.54
N HIS A 175 20.36 -5.52 -3.03
CA HIS A 175 20.71 -4.11 -3.05
C HIS A 175 20.61 -3.46 -1.67
N PRO A 176 21.50 -3.81 -0.70
CA PRO A 176 21.38 -3.36 0.70
C PRO A 176 21.52 -1.84 0.87
N ASP A 177 22.15 -1.17 -0.09
CA ASP A 177 22.33 0.29 -0.09
C ASP A 177 21.16 1.08 -0.68
N TRP A 178 20.15 0.38 -1.22
CA TRP A 178 18.99 0.99 -1.88
C TRP A 178 17.70 0.72 -1.11
N SER A 179 17.59 1.33 0.08
CA SER A 179 16.31 1.31 0.80
C SER A 179 15.22 2.06 0.03
N ILE A 180 13.96 1.75 0.31
CA ILE A 180 12.80 2.47 -0.26
C ILE A 180 12.89 3.97 0.06
N ALA A 181 13.31 4.33 1.29
CA ALA A 181 13.52 5.73 1.65
C ALA A 181 14.54 6.41 0.73
N LYS A 182 15.70 5.77 0.51
CA LYS A 182 16.74 6.31 -0.39
C LYS A 182 16.32 6.37 -1.86
N ALA A 183 15.43 5.48 -2.29
CA ALA A 183 14.92 5.47 -3.66
C ALA A 183 13.80 6.52 -3.88
N ASN A 184 13.28 7.13 -2.80
CA ASN A 184 12.33 8.23 -2.83
C ASN A 184 13.01 9.61 -2.92
N ASP A 185 14.30 9.72 -2.55
CA ASP A 185 15.12 10.95 -2.61
C ASP A 185 15.54 11.26 -4.06
#